data_665b7286667abde2a6d21a38c1aa14e2
#
_entry.id   665b7286667abde2a6d21a38c1aa14e2
#
_cell.length_a   1.000
_cell.length_b   1.000
_cell.length_c   1.000
_cell.angle_alpha   90.00
_cell.angle_beta   90.00
_cell.angle_gamma   90.00
#
_symmetry.space_group_name_H-M   'P 1'
#
loop_
_entity.id
_entity.type
_entity.pdbx_description
1 polymer ?
#
loop_
_entity_poly.entity_id
_entity_poly.type
_entity_poly.pdbx_seq_one_letter_code
_entity_poly.pdbx_strand_id
1 'polypeptide(L)'
;MYFNAINSNDANYMYNGDMEDGVVNKIEVYAQNDQKQMEQKMEYCYAYDEQGRLQDKEILNWDEATQQWKKSCRLTYKYYKNGYNVEVSYWNAEQQQYDLPAEVTLYRSQAPNLTTVKTYKMNETQDNMFLTSSMVVMEPLDSRLLAVK
;
A
#
# COMPACT_ATOMS: atom_id res chain seq x y z
N MET A 1 2.92 20.33 -0.37
CA MET A 1 1.91 19.90 0.61
C MET A 1 2.49 18.73 1.38
N TYR A 2 2.73 18.87 2.69
CA TYR A 2 3.33 17.82 3.52
C TYR A 2 2.22 16.93 4.06
N PHE A 3 2.18 15.67 3.65
CA PHE A 3 1.39 14.66 4.33
C PHE A 3 2.20 14.08 5.47
N ASN A 4 1.87 14.45 6.71
CA ASN A 4 2.27 13.64 7.84
C ASN A 4 1.54 12.30 7.73
N ALA A 5 2.25 11.23 7.45
CA ALA A 5 1.72 9.89 7.61
C ALA A 5 1.42 9.70 9.10
N ILE A 6 0.16 9.79 9.42
CA ILE A 6 -0.36 9.55 10.76
C ILE A 6 -0.04 8.10 11.09
N ASN A 7 0.79 7.87 12.10
CA ASN A 7 1.14 6.61 12.75
C ASN A 7 2.51 5.96 12.45
N SER A 8 3.56 6.70 12.14
CA SER A 8 4.87 6.23 12.57
C SER A 8 5.33 7.06 13.78
N ASN A 9 5.54 6.43 14.92
CA ASN A 9 6.21 7.04 16.07
C ASN A 9 7.70 7.40 15.77
N ASP A 10 8.11 7.31 14.51
CA ASP A 10 9.43 7.68 14.04
C ASP A 10 9.41 9.12 13.54
N ALA A 11 9.79 10.04 14.43
CA ALA A 11 9.96 11.47 14.17
C ALA A 11 11.01 11.78 13.07
N ASN A 12 11.60 10.77 12.42
CA ASN A 12 12.75 10.89 11.52
C ASN A 12 12.40 10.75 10.04
N TYR A 13 11.13 10.54 9.67
CA TYR A 13 10.72 10.43 8.27
C TYR A 13 10.03 11.69 7.78
N MET A 14 10.37 12.11 6.57
CA MET A 14 9.69 13.18 5.84
C MET A 14 9.12 12.63 4.52
N TYR A 15 7.96 13.14 4.13
CA TYR A 15 7.24 12.73 2.94
C TYR A 15 7.04 13.93 2.02
N ASN A 16 7.42 13.78 0.75
CA ASN A 16 7.19 14.77 -0.29
C ASN A 16 6.28 14.19 -1.35
N GLY A 17 5.08 14.75 -1.49
CA GLY A 17 4.07 14.29 -2.45
C GLY A 17 4.04 15.14 -3.69
N ASP A 18 4.05 14.48 -4.85
CA ASP A 18 3.77 15.08 -6.16
C ASP A 18 2.30 14.85 -6.51
N MET A 19 1.60 15.96 -6.77
CA MET A 19 0.17 15.95 -7.04
C MET A 19 -0.12 16.69 -8.35
N GLU A 20 -0.91 16.07 -9.21
CA GLU A 20 -1.43 16.67 -10.43
C GLU A 20 -2.97 16.56 -10.41
N ASP A 21 -3.66 17.67 -10.68
CA ASP A 21 -5.14 17.77 -10.68
C ASP A 21 -5.81 17.24 -9.39
N GLY A 22 -5.15 17.41 -8.23
CA GLY A 22 -5.66 16.96 -6.94
C GLY A 22 -5.42 15.47 -6.65
N VAL A 23 -4.73 14.76 -7.54
CA VAL A 23 -4.41 13.34 -7.43
C VAL A 23 -2.92 13.16 -7.11
N VAL A 24 -2.62 12.32 -6.12
CA VAL A 24 -1.23 12.00 -5.75
C VAL A 24 -0.67 10.98 -6.73
N ASN A 25 0.35 11.36 -7.51
CA ASN A 25 1.02 10.47 -8.46
C ASN A 25 2.25 9.81 -7.85
N LYS A 26 2.92 10.51 -6.93
CA LYS A 26 4.16 10.03 -6.32
C LYS A 26 4.32 10.56 -4.89
N ILE A 27 4.93 9.75 -4.03
CA ILE A 27 5.40 10.17 -2.71
C ILE A 27 6.84 9.71 -2.55
N GLU A 28 7.74 10.64 -2.28
CA GLU A 28 9.12 10.36 -1.91
C GLU A 28 9.26 10.35 -0.39
N VAL A 29 9.93 9.35 0.15
CA VAL A 29 10.18 9.17 1.58
C VAL A 29 11.65 9.38 1.86
N TYR A 30 11.94 10.30 2.77
CA TYR A 30 13.27 10.64 3.25
C TYR A 30 13.39 10.24 4.71
N ALA A 31 14.57 9.78 5.13
CA ALA A 31 14.93 9.62 6.52
C ALA A 31 16.03 10.59 6.90
N GLN A 32 15.99 11.08 8.14
CA GLN A 32 17.08 11.88 8.67
C GLN A 32 18.18 10.98 9.22
N ASN A 33 19.42 11.17 8.76
CA ASN A 33 20.58 10.47 9.28
C ASN A 33 21.10 11.11 10.59
N ASP A 34 22.11 10.49 11.21
CA ASP A 34 22.72 10.98 12.46
C ASP A 34 23.33 12.38 12.36
N GLN A 35 23.68 12.82 11.15
CA GLN A 35 24.20 14.15 10.85
C GLN A 35 23.09 15.17 10.55
N LYS A 36 21.82 14.80 10.76
CA LYS A 36 20.63 15.60 10.44
C LYS A 36 20.45 15.93 8.97
N GLN A 37 21.04 15.15 8.08
CA GLN A 37 20.87 15.26 6.63
C GLN A 37 19.72 14.35 6.20
N MET A 38 18.94 14.80 5.20
CA MET A 38 17.85 14.03 4.63
C MET A 38 18.38 13.12 3.53
N GLU A 39 18.08 11.82 3.66
CA GLU A 39 18.46 10.78 2.69
C GLU A 39 17.22 10.15 2.08
N GLN A 40 17.26 9.93 0.77
CA GLN A 40 16.20 9.18 0.06
C GLN A 40 16.15 7.76 0.58
N LYS A 41 14.94 7.23 0.82
CA LYS A 41 14.75 5.86 1.30
C LYS A 41 13.80 5.07 0.42
N MET A 42 12.63 5.62 0.14
CA MET A 42 11.59 4.95 -0.67
C MET A 42 10.89 5.95 -1.58
N GLU A 43 10.33 5.44 -2.65
CA GLU A 43 9.42 6.15 -3.53
C GLU A 43 8.16 5.30 -3.73
N TYR A 44 6.99 5.92 -3.62
CA TYR A 44 5.69 5.32 -3.93
C TYR A 44 5.16 5.96 -5.19
N CYS A 45 4.91 5.15 -6.22
CA CYS A 45 4.29 5.59 -7.47
C CYS A 45 2.87 5.03 -7.54
N TYR A 46 1.91 5.88 -7.87
CA TYR A 46 0.48 5.55 -7.90
C TYR A 46 -0.03 5.62 -9.33
N ALA A 47 -0.79 4.60 -9.74
CA ALA A 47 -1.52 4.58 -11.00
C ALA A 47 -3.02 4.36 -10.72
N TYR A 48 -3.88 5.01 -11.50
CA TYR A 48 -5.32 5.01 -11.33
C TYR A 48 -6.01 4.45 -12.56
N ASP A 49 -7.16 3.83 -12.37
CA ASP A 49 -8.02 3.35 -13.45
C ASP A 49 -8.82 4.50 -14.09
N GLU A 50 -9.57 4.19 -15.16
CA GLU A 50 -10.42 5.15 -15.87
C GLU A 50 -11.52 5.80 -15.00
N GLN A 51 -11.87 5.18 -13.87
CA GLN A 51 -12.81 5.71 -12.88
C GLN A 51 -12.13 6.53 -11.78
N GLY A 52 -10.80 6.74 -11.88
CA GLY A 52 -10.03 7.49 -10.89
C GLY A 52 -9.76 6.71 -9.59
N ARG A 53 -9.96 5.38 -9.57
CA ARG A 53 -9.66 4.54 -8.41
C ARG A 53 -8.22 4.05 -8.49
N LEU A 54 -7.56 3.92 -7.34
CA LEU A 54 -6.19 3.41 -7.27
C LEU A 54 -6.11 2.00 -7.87
N GLN A 55 -5.32 1.83 -8.92
CA GLN A 55 -5.10 0.56 -9.60
C GLN A 55 -3.81 -0.10 -9.14
N ASP A 56 -2.72 0.64 -9.13
CA ASP A 56 -1.42 0.13 -8.71
C ASP A 56 -0.69 1.12 -7.79
N LYS A 57 0.03 0.57 -6.83
CA LYS A 57 1.04 1.28 -6.04
C LYS A 57 2.36 0.53 -6.17
N GLU A 58 3.32 1.10 -6.90
CA GLU A 58 4.70 0.60 -6.92
C GLU A 58 5.50 1.19 -5.76
N ILE A 59 6.35 0.35 -5.15
CA ILE A 59 7.28 0.74 -4.10
C ILE A 59 8.69 0.50 -4.62
N LEU A 60 9.49 1.56 -4.61
CA LEU A 60 10.90 1.54 -4.98
C LEU A 60 11.74 1.87 -3.75
N ASN A 61 12.90 1.23 -3.63
CA ASN A 61 13.89 1.53 -2.60
C ASN A 61 15.07 2.27 -3.24
N TRP A 62 15.62 3.24 -2.54
CA TRP A 62 16.84 3.91 -2.96
C TRP A 62 18.05 3.02 -2.70
N ASP A 63 18.86 2.81 -3.73
CA ASP A 63 20.14 2.11 -3.65
C ASP A 63 21.28 3.14 -3.64
N GLU A 64 21.87 3.34 -2.47
CA GLU A 64 22.96 4.31 -2.29
C GLU A 64 24.23 3.95 -3.08
N ALA A 65 24.49 2.65 -3.26
CA ALA A 65 25.69 2.19 -3.96
C ALA A 65 25.65 2.51 -5.46
N THR A 66 24.47 2.38 -6.08
CA THR A 66 24.29 2.65 -7.52
C THR A 66 23.66 4.00 -7.80
N GLN A 67 23.22 4.74 -6.76
CA GLN A 67 22.51 6.02 -6.88
C GLN A 67 21.27 5.91 -7.81
N GLN A 68 20.49 4.85 -7.61
CA GLN A 68 19.32 4.54 -8.44
C GLN A 68 18.16 4.03 -7.61
N TRP A 69 16.95 4.29 -8.10
CA TRP A 69 15.74 3.65 -7.61
C TRP A 69 15.66 2.20 -8.07
N LYS A 70 15.44 1.28 -7.14
CA LYS A 70 15.26 -0.16 -7.40
C LYS A 70 13.83 -0.56 -7.08
N LYS A 71 13.15 -1.19 -8.04
CA LYS A 71 11.82 -1.74 -7.81
C LYS A 71 11.87 -2.79 -6.70
N SER A 72 10.89 -2.74 -5.79
CA SER A 72 10.77 -3.64 -4.65
C SER A 72 9.52 -4.51 -4.75
N CYS A 73 8.35 -3.88 -4.66
CA CYS A 73 7.09 -4.58 -4.79
C CYS A 73 6.01 -3.68 -5.41
N ARG A 74 4.92 -4.31 -5.82
CA ARG A 74 3.73 -3.64 -6.34
C ARG A 74 2.49 -4.17 -5.64
N LEU A 75 1.62 -3.26 -5.23
CA LEU A 75 0.27 -3.56 -4.78
C LEU A 75 -0.67 -3.28 -5.94
N THR A 76 -1.46 -4.29 -6.34
CA THR A 76 -2.48 -4.17 -7.39
C THR A 76 -3.87 -4.29 -6.77
N TYR A 77 -4.73 -3.31 -7.05
CA TYR A 77 -6.10 -3.22 -6.55
C TYR A 77 -7.07 -3.68 -7.63
N LYS A 78 -7.90 -4.68 -7.31
CA LYS A 78 -8.93 -5.23 -8.20
C LYS A 78 -10.30 -5.03 -7.58
N TYR A 79 -11.16 -4.27 -8.24
CA TYR A 79 -12.46 -3.87 -7.72
C TYR A 79 -13.59 -4.78 -8.18
N TYR A 80 -14.51 -5.07 -7.26
CA TYR A 80 -15.71 -5.90 -7.48
C TYR A 80 -16.95 -5.19 -6.91
N LYS A 81 -18.14 -5.70 -7.22
CA LYS A 81 -19.40 -5.11 -6.76
C LYS A 81 -19.51 -4.97 -5.23
N ASN A 82 -18.95 -5.92 -4.49
CA ASN A 82 -19.05 -5.97 -3.03
C ASN A 82 -17.71 -5.79 -2.30
N GLY A 83 -16.71 -5.19 -2.96
CA GLY A 83 -15.42 -4.95 -2.34
C GLY A 83 -14.26 -4.93 -3.34
N TYR A 84 -13.07 -5.19 -2.85
CA TYR A 84 -11.86 -5.20 -3.66
C TYR A 84 -10.82 -6.19 -3.12
N ASN A 85 -9.87 -6.55 -3.97
CA ASN A 85 -8.66 -7.28 -3.59
C ASN A 85 -7.45 -6.34 -3.63
N VAL A 86 -6.50 -6.62 -2.75
CA VAL A 86 -5.15 -6.06 -2.84
C VAL A 86 -4.19 -7.24 -3.01
N GLU A 87 -3.47 -7.24 -4.12
CA GLU A 87 -2.46 -8.26 -4.45
C GLU A 87 -1.07 -7.65 -4.28
N VAL A 88 -0.16 -8.36 -3.61
CA VAL A 88 1.23 -7.94 -3.43
C VAL A 88 2.15 -8.84 -4.24
N SER A 89 2.88 -8.25 -5.18
CA SER A 89 3.87 -8.92 -6.03
C SER A 89 5.24 -8.31 -5.82
N TYR A 90 6.27 -9.14 -5.72
CA TYR A 90 7.65 -8.70 -5.57
C TYR A 90 8.36 -8.61 -6.92
N TRP A 91 9.29 -7.67 -7.04
CA TRP A 91 10.09 -7.49 -8.24
C TRP A 91 11.16 -8.58 -8.35
N ASN A 92 11.16 -9.27 -9.48
CA ASN A 92 12.18 -10.24 -9.85
C ASN A 92 13.21 -9.57 -10.78
N ALA A 93 14.39 -9.25 -10.23
CA ALA A 93 15.43 -8.54 -10.96
C ALA A 93 16.06 -9.38 -12.08
N GLU A 94 16.07 -10.71 -11.95
CA GLU A 94 16.61 -11.62 -12.96
C GLU A 94 15.69 -11.69 -14.18
N GLN A 95 14.37 -11.78 -13.95
CA GLN A 95 13.36 -11.86 -15.00
C GLN A 95 12.86 -10.48 -15.48
N GLN A 96 13.27 -9.40 -14.81
CA GLN A 96 12.83 -8.02 -15.08
C GLN A 96 11.30 -7.86 -15.13
N GLN A 97 10.62 -8.53 -14.19
CA GLN A 97 9.15 -8.48 -14.06
C GLN A 97 8.71 -8.66 -12.60
N TYR A 98 7.45 -8.38 -12.33
CA TYR A 98 6.85 -8.75 -11.06
C TYR A 98 6.46 -10.23 -11.07
N ASP A 99 6.80 -10.95 -10.00
CA ASP A 99 6.37 -12.33 -9.79
C ASP A 99 4.84 -12.41 -9.57
N LEU A 100 4.32 -13.64 -9.56
CA LEU A 100 2.94 -13.89 -9.16
C LEU A 100 2.68 -13.31 -7.75
N PRO A 101 1.43 -12.92 -7.44
CA PRO A 101 1.10 -12.40 -6.13
C PRO A 101 1.51 -13.35 -5.02
N ALA A 102 2.39 -12.86 -4.12
CA ALA A 102 2.80 -13.58 -2.92
C ALA A 102 1.76 -13.50 -1.80
N GLU A 103 0.95 -12.45 -1.81
CA GLU A 103 -0.12 -12.21 -0.85
C GLU A 103 -1.32 -11.58 -1.54
N VAL A 104 -2.54 -12.00 -1.12
CA VAL A 104 -3.80 -11.41 -1.57
C VAL A 104 -4.67 -11.15 -0.35
N THR A 105 -5.12 -9.90 -0.19
CA THR A 105 -6.09 -9.52 0.82
C THR A 105 -7.44 -9.20 0.18
N LEU A 106 -8.48 -9.87 0.64
CA LEU A 106 -9.85 -9.72 0.16
C LEU A 106 -10.65 -8.85 1.14
N TYR A 107 -11.16 -7.73 0.66
CA TYR A 107 -12.10 -6.86 1.38
C TYR A 107 -13.49 -7.08 0.82
N ARG A 108 -14.44 -7.55 1.65
CA ARG A 108 -15.82 -7.86 1.23
C ARG A 108 -16.82 -7.21 2.17
N SER A 109 -17.64 -6.34 1.63
CA SER A 109 -18.80 -5.77 2.34
C SER A 109 -19.87 -6.83 2.51
N GLN A 110 -20.26 -7.09 3.75
CA GLN A 110 -21.36 -8.00 4.11
C GLN A 110 -22.66 -7.22 4.40
N ALA A 111 -22.50 -6.01 4.92
CA ALA A 111 -23.57 -5.06 5.23
C ALA A 111 -22.97 -3.65 5.16
N PRO A 112 -23.78 -2.57 5.18
CA PRO A 112 -23.26 -1.19 5.06
C PRO A 112 -22.16 -0.80 6.06
N ASN A 113 -22.15 -1.47 7.24
CA ASN A 113 -21.17 -1.21 8.30
C ASN A 113 -20.30 -2.43 8.64
N LEU A 114 -20.35 -3.49 7.84
CA LEU A 114 -19.67 -4.75 8.15
C LEU A 114 -18.83 -5.19 6.95
N THR A 115 -17.52 -5.26 7.13
CA THR A 115 -16.57 -5.71 6.13
C THR A 115 -15.76 -6.90 6.65
N THR A 116 -15.70 -7.97 5.88
CA THR A 116 -14.75 -9.06 6.14
C THR A 116 -13.44 -8.79 5.42
N VAL A 117 -12.33 -9.05 6.08
CA VAL A 117 -10.96 -8.93 5.55
C VAL A 117 -10.26 -10.26 5.72
N LYS A 118 -9.87 -10.88 4.60
CA LYS A 118 -9.16 -12.17 4.61
C LYS A 118 -7.87 -12.05 3.83
N THR A 119 -6.77 -12.46 4.44
CA THR A 119 -5.46 -12.47 3.80
C THR A 119 -5.00 -13.90 3.54
N TYR A 120 -4.55 -14.12 2.32
CA TYR A 120 -3.98 -15.37 1.83
C TYR A 120 -2.53 -15.13 1.43
N LYS A 121 -1.68 -16.13 1.68
CA LYS A 121 -0.28 -16.12 1.21
C LYS A 121 -0.02 -17.29 0.27
N MET A 122 0.83 -17.06 -0.71
CA MET A 122 1.34 -18.08 -1.61
C MET A 122 2.28 -19.01 -0.84
N ASN A 123 2.17 -20.31 -1.09
CA ASN A 123 3.12 -21.30 -0.56
C ASN A 123 4.48 -21.23 -1.29
N GLU A 124 5.48 -21.91 -0.75
CA GLU A 124 6.85 -21.90 -1.30
C GLU A 124 6.93 -22.47 -2.73
N THR A 125 6.05 -23.40 -3.08
CA THR A 125 5.98 -24.01 -4.41
C THR A 125 5.24 -23.15 -5.44
N GLN A 126 4.64 -22.06 -5.02
CA GLN A 126 3.88 -21.09 -5.84
C GLN A 126 2.67 -21.71 -6.60
N ASP A 127 2.11 -22.77 -6.08
CA ASP A 127 0.98 -23.48 -6.69
C ASP A 127 -0.33 -23.36 -5.90
N ASN A 128 -0.29 -22.85 -4.66
CA ASN A 128 -1.47 -22.73 -3.81
C ASN A 128 -1.37 -21.54 -2.84
N MET A 129 -2.53 -20.99 -2.51
CA MET A 129 -2.66 -19.96 -1.47
C MET A 129 -3.36 -20.51 -0.24
N PHE A 130 -2.91 -20.12 0.94
CA PHE A 130 -3.50 -20.50 2.21
C PHE A 130 -3.88 -19.28 3.04
N LEU A 131 -4.99 -19.40 3.77
CA LEU A 131 -5.50 -18.34 4.65
C LEU A 131 -4.57 -18.12 5.82
N THR A 132 -4.09 -16.89 6.01
CA THR A 132 -3.21 -16.51 7.12
C THR A 132 -3.89 -15.60 8.13
N SER A 133 -4.90 -14.85 7.71
CA SER A 133 -5.65 -13.94 8.59
C SER A 133 -7.10 -13.82 8.13
N SER A 134 -8.01 -13.75 9.11
CA SER A 134 -9.41 -13.44 8.86
C SER A 134 -9.92 -12.54 9.98
N MET A 135 -10.47 -11.39 9.62
CA MET A 135 -11.05 -10.46 10.58
C MET A 135 -12.37 -9.89 10.03
N VAL A 136 -13.17 -9.37 10.95
CA VAL A 136 -14.39 -8.64 10.64
C VAL A 136 -14.21 -7.22 11.17
N VAL A 137 -14.39 -6.24 10.30
CA VAL A 137 -14.36 -4.83 10.64
C VAL A 137 -15.81 -4.33 10.69
N MET A 138 -16.20 -3.79 11.83
CA MET A 138 -17.52 -3.18 12.04
C MET A 138 -17.34 -1.68 12.29
N GLU A 139 -17.98 -0.86 11.47
CA GLU A 139 -18.02 0.58 11.64
C GLU A 139 -19.35 0.99 12.29
N PRO A 140 -19.36 1.99 13.19
CA PRO A 140 -20.60 2.53 13.74
C PRO A 140 -21.50 3.08 12.62
N LEU A 141 -22.78 2.70 12.61
CA LEU A 141 -23.75 3.21 11.63
C LEU A 141 -24.05 4.71 11.79
N ASP A 142 -23.81 5.28 12.97
CA ASP A 142 -23.99 6.70 13.27
C ASP A 142 -22.83 7.18 14.16
N SER A 143 -21.98 8.03 13.59
CA SER A 143 -20.86 8.65 14.32
C SER A 143 -21.31 9.51 15.52
N ARG A 144 -22.60 9.95 15.56
CA ARG A 144 -23.18 10.68 16.68
C ARG A 144 -23.39 9.82 17.91
N LEU A 145 -23.46 8.50 17.79
CA LEU A 145 -23.57 7.59 18.93
C LEU A 145 -22.28 7.50 19.76
N LEU A 146 -21.15 7.93 19.22
CA LEU A 146 -19.86 8.00 19.91
C LEU A 146 -19.67 9.29 20.71
N ALA A 147 -20.56 10.26 20.59
CA ALA A 147 -20.48 11.58 21.21
C ALA A 147 -21.31 11.72 22.50
N VAL A 148 -21.92 10.65 23.01
CA VAL A 148 -22.67 10.67 24.25
C VAL A 148 -21.77 10.21 25.39
N LYS A 149 -21.10 11.16 26.00
CA LYS A 149 -20.64 11.11 27.38
C LYS A 149 -20.99 12.42 28.06
#